data_523f4685baad1ab275b32c37580d1541
#
_entry.id   523f4685baad1ab275b32c37580d1541
#
_cell.length_a   1.000
_cell.length_b   1.000
_cell.length_c   1.000
_cell.angle_alpha   90.00
_cell.angle_beta   90.00
_cell.angle_gamma   90.00
#
_symmetry.space_group_name_H-M   'P 1'
#
loop_
_entity.id
_entity.type
_entity.pdbx_description
1 polymer ?
#
loop_
_entity_poly.entity_id
_entity_poly.type
_entity_poly.pdbx_seq_one_letter_code
_entity_poly.pdbx_strand_id
1 'polypeptide(L)'
;DIARLRQQAQKLGIRKLESNEKGGVIEFNEKNNVNPVWLIGLLQKQPQHFRLDGPTRLKFMQDLEERKTRMDWVRQFMRQLEENAVA
;
A
#
# COMPACT_ATOMS: atom_id res chain seq x y z
N ASP A 1 1.56 13.67 6.75
CA ASP A 1 2.45 14.56 6.04
C ASP A 1 2.83 13.99 4.69
N ILE A 2 2.50 14.73 3.62
CA ILE A 2 2.67 14.30 2.24
C ILE A 2 4.14 14.06 1.90
N ALA A 3 5.04 14.93 2.37
CA ALA A 3 6.47 14.80 2.11
C ALA A 3 7.03 13.50 2.70
N ARG A 4 6.59 13.15 3.89
CA ARG A 4 7.02 11.93 4.56
C ARG A 4 6.52 10.69 3.84
N LEU A 5 5.28 10.70 3.35
CA LEU A 5 4.73 9.62 2.57
C LEU A 5 5.49 9.41 1.27
N ARG A 6 5.90 10.49 0.61
CA ARG A 6 6.71 10.42 -0.60
C ARG A 6 8.07 9.78 -0.34
N GLN A 7 8.72 10.13 0.77
CA GLN A 7 9.99 9.53 1.15
C GLN A 7 9.84 8.04 1.43
N GLN A 8 8.79 7.66 2.14
CA GLN A 8 8.49 6.25 2.40
C GLN A 8 8.24 5.49 1.10
N ALA A 9 7.46 6.08 0.19
CA ALA A 9 7.15 5.47 -1.09
C ALA A 9 8.41 5.23 -1.92
N GLN A 10 9.32 6.23 -2.00
CA GLN A 10 10.57 6.09 -2.72
C GLN A 10 11.45 5.00 -2.13
N LYS A 11 11.52 4.94 -0.82
CA LYS A 11 12.31 3.94 -0.10
C LYS A 11 11.81 2.53 -0.34
N LEU A 12 10.50 2.36 -0.46
CA LEU A 12 9.87 1.06 -0.72
C LEU A 12 9.85 0.69 -2.20
N GLY A 13 10.11 1.63 -3.07
CA GLY A 13 10.01 1.40 -4.51
C GLY A 13 8.59 1.48 -5.03
N ILE A 14 7.79 2.33 -4.44
CA ILE A 14 6.42 2.58 -4.88
C ILE A 14 6.44 3.66 -5.97
N ARG A 15 5.91 3.31 -7.12
CA ARG A 15 5.83 4.21 -8.27
C ARG A 15 4.65 5.17 -8.17
N LYS A 16 3.52 4.69 -7.66
CA LYS A 16 2.28 5.45 -7.63
C LYS A 16 1.43 5.00 -6.45
N LEU A 17 0.81 5.95 -5.79
CA LEU A 17 -0.15 5.69 -4.73
C LEU A 17 -1.37 6.58 -4.96
N GLU A 18 -2.52 5.96 -5.16
CA GLU A 18 -3.79 6.67 -5.28
C GLU A 18 -4.76 6.14 -4.23
N SER A 19 -5.52 7.04 -3.63
CA SER A 19 -6.59 6.65 -2.71
C SER A 19 -7.83 7.48 -2.98
N ASN A 20 -8.99 6.85 -2.75
CA ASN A 20 -10.28 7.49 -2.87
C ASN A 20 -11.22 6.95 -1.79
N GLU A 21 -12.50 7.31 -1.86
CA GLU A 21 -13.49 6.94 -0.85
C GLU A 21 -13.69 5.43 -0.71
N LYS A 22 -13.42 4.67 -1.76
CA LYS A 22 -13.65 3.22 -1.78
C LYS A 22 -12.37 2.40 -1.59
N GLY A 23 -11.22 3.05 -1.50
CA GLY A 23 -9.93 2.39 -1.37
C GLY A 23 -8.87 3.06 -2.21
N GLY A 24 -8.14 2.28 -2.99
CA GLY A 24 -7.11 2.85 -3.85
C GLY A 24 -6.24 1.80 -4.52
N VAL A 25 -5.14 2.27 -5.10
CA VAL A 25 -4.20 1.45 -5.84
C VAL A 25 -2.77 1.87 -5.49
N ILE A 26 -1.90 0.89 -5.31
CA ILE A 26 -0.46 1.11 -5.14
C ILE A 26 0.25 0.41 -6.29
N GLU A 27 1.00 1.17 -7.08
CA GLU A 27 1.85 0.61 -8.13
C GLU A 27 3.30 0.60 -7.65
N PHE A 28 3.97 -0.54 -7.82
CA PHE A 28 5.36 -0.72 -7.43
C PHE A 28 6.27 -0.66 -8.66
N ASN A 29 7.52 -0.25 -8.45
CA ASN A 29 8.56 -0.41 -9.46
C ASN A 29 8.93 -1.89 -9.57
N GLU A 30 9.55 -2.28 -10.68
CA GLU A 30 10.05 -3.65 -10.84
C GLU A 30 11.00 -4.04 -9.72
N LYS A 31 11.86 -3.10 -9.33
CA LYS A 31 12.75 -3.26 -8.18
C LYS A 31 12.17 -2.52 -7.00
N ASN A 32 11.50 -3.24 -6.13
CA ASN A 32 10.94 -2.67 -4.91
C ASN A 32 11.40 -3.48 -3.70
N ASN A 33 11.26 -2.89 -2.52
CA ASN A 33 11.67 -3.50 -1.27
C ASN A 33 10.51 -4.12 -0.49
N VAL A 34 9.37 -4.29 -1.14
CA VAL A 34 8.20 -4.89 -0.50
C VAL A 34 8.43 -6.40 -0.36
N ASN A 35 8.16 -6.92 0.83
CA ASN A 35 8.31 -8.35 1.11
C ASN A 35 7.18 -9.13 0.43
N PRO A 36 7.48 -9.96 -0.58
CA PRO A 36 6.43 -10.69 -1.30
C PRO A 36 5.71 -11.72 -0.44
N VAL A 37 6.40 -12.32 0.51
CA VAL A 37 5.79 -13.30 1.43
C VAL A 37 4.79 -12.63 2.33
N TRP A 38 5.14 -11.47 2.88
CA TRP A 38 4.23 -10.68 3.71
C TRP A 38 3.00 -10.23 2.91
N LEU A 39 3.22 -9.78 1.68
CA LEU A 39 2.13 -9.31 0.80
C LEU A 39 1.17 -10.45 0.47
N ILE A 40 1.68 -11.62 0.13
CA ILE A 40 0.85 -12.79 -0.16
C ILE A 40 0.04 -13.18 1.10
N GLY A 41 0.68 -13.15 2.26
CA GLY A 41 -0.01 -13.42 3.53
C GLY A 41 -1.14 -12.44 3.78
N LEU A 42 -0.93 -11.16 3.48
CA LEU A 42 -1.95 -10.13 3.62
C LEU A 42 -3.15 -10.40 2.70
N LEU A 43 -2.89 -10.78 1.44
CA LEU A 43 -3.93 -11.12 0.48
C LEU A 43 -4.74 -12.33 0.92
N GLN A 44 -4.10 -13.32 1.53
CA GLN A 44 -4.77 -14.51 2.03
C GLN A 44 -5.61 -14.23 3.27
N LYS A 45 -5.13 -13.35 4.15
CA LYS A 45 -5.84 -12.98 5.37
C LYS A 45 -7.03 -12.06 5.09
N GLN A 46 -6.90 -11.17 4.13
CA GLN A 46 -7.90 -10.15 3.85
C GLN A 46 -8.24 -10.11 2.34
N PRO A 47 -8.75 -11.21 1.78
CA PRO A 47 -9.03 -11.26 0.34
C PRO A 47 -10.15 -10.31 -0.10
N GLN A 48 -10.97 -9.85 0.86
CA GLN A 48 -12.05 -8.89 0.61
C GLN A 48 -11.54 -7.47 0.49
N HIS A 49 -10.38 -7.18 1.10
CA HIS A 49 -9.85 -5.83 1.18
C HIS A 49 -8.65 -5.58 0.27
N PHE A 50 -7.99 -6.64 -0.18
CA PHE A 50 -6.79 -6.52 -1.00
C PHE A 50 -6.86 -7.46 -2.20
N ARG A 51 -6.39 -6.96 -3.34
CA ARG A 51 -6.34 -7.73 -4.58
C ARG A 51 -5.13 -7.31 -5.40
N LEU A 52 -4.44 -8.28 -5.98
CA LEU A 52 -3.40 -7.98 -6.96
C LEU A 52 -4.02 -7.78 -8.34
N ASP A 53 -3.70 -6.64 -8.95
CA ASP A 53 -4.12 -6.30 -10.30
C ASP A 53 -2.87 -6.20 -11.17
N GLY A 54 -2.34 -7.34 -11.57
CA GLY A 54 -1.09 -7.44 -12.29
C GLY A 54 0.10 -7.68 -11.37
N PRO A 55 1.31 -7.83 -11.93
CA PRO A 55 2.50 -8.22 -11.16
C PRO A 55 3.02 -7.15 -10.20
N THR A 56 2.70 -5.86 -10.46
CA THR A 56 3.24 -4.75 -9.68
C THR A 56 2.19 -3.80 -9.17
N ARG A 57 0.92 -4.18 -9.19
CA ARG A 57 -0.18 -3.32 -8.77
C ARG A 57 -1.01 -4.00 -7.69
N LEU A 58 -1.16 -3.33 -6.56
CA LEU A 58 -2.00 -3.79 -5.45
C LEU A 58 -3.21 -2.86 -5.33
N LYS A 59 -4.40 -3.44 -5.39
CA LYS A 59 -5.63 -2.71 -5.09
C LYS A 59 -6.04 -2.97 -3.65
N PHE A 60 -6.46 -1.91 -2.96
CA PHE A 60 -7.07 -2.05 -1.64
C PHE A 60 -8.47 -1.46 -1.66
N MET A 61 -9.38 -2.14 -0.97
CA MET A 61 -10.79 -1.78 -0.90
C MET A 61 -11.16 -1.58 0.56
N GLN A 62 -11.35 -0.32 0.94
CA GLN A 62 -11.67 0.09 2.30
C GLN A 62 -12.70 1.20 2.26
N ASP A 63 -13.53 1.27 3.30
CA ASP A 63 -14.42 2.40 3.48
C ASP A 63 -13.61 3.59 3.99
N LEU A 64 -13.25 4.48 3.09
CA LEU A 64 -12.40 5.63 3.36
C LEU A 64 -13.11 6.95 3.03
N GLU A 65 -14.41 7.03 3.32
CA GLU A 65 -15.21 8.23 3.05
C GLU A 65 -14.66 9.44 3.80
N GLU A 66 -14.32 9.28 5.07
CA GLU A 66 -13.72 10.36 5.84
C GLU A 66 -12.28 10.58 5.42
N ARG A 67 -11.96 11.83 5.09
CA ARG A 67 -10.62 12.20 4.66
C ARG A 67 -9.56 11.89 5.73
N LYS A 68 -9.87 12.15 6.99
CA LYS A 68 -8.97 11.85 8.09
C LYS A 68 -8.71 10.35 8.23
N THR A 69 -9.75 9.54 8.17
CA THR A 69 -9.66 8.09 8.23
C THR A 69 -8.82 7.55 7.06
N ARG A 70 -9.03 8.13 5.87
CA ARG A 70 -8.28 7.77 4.67
C ARG A 70 -6.78 7.99 4.86
N MET A 71 -6.41 9.17 5.33
CA MET A 71 -5.01 9.52 5.56
C MET A 71 -4.37 8.65 6.63
N ASP A 72 -5.09 8.42 7.73
CA ASP A 72 -4.59 7.56 8.81
C ASP A 72 -4.39 6.13 8.33
N TRP A 73 -5.33 5.60 7.55
CA TRP A 73 -5.23 4.25 7.01
C TRP A 73 -4.02 4.11 6.08
N VAL A 74 -3.83 5.06 5.19
CA VAL A 74 -2.70 5.07 4.25
C VAL A 74 -1.38 5.11 5.01
N ARG A 75 -1.27 5.98 6.02
CA ARG A 75 -0.06 6.07 6.84
C ARG A 75 0.26 4.76 7.54
N GLN A 76 -0.75 4.13 8.15
CA GLN A 76 -0.56 2.87 8.83
C GLN A 76 -0.14 1.77 7.87
N PHE A 77 -0.77 1.71 6.71
CA PHE A 77 -0.43 0.71 5.71
C PHE A 77 1.00 0.89 5.18
N MET A 78 1.39 2.12 4.89
CA MET A 78 2.75 2.43 4.46
C MET A 78 3.77 2.06 5.52
N ARG A 79 3.44 2.31 6.78
CA ARG A 79 4.29 1.91 7.90
C ARG A 79 4.46 0.40 7.98
N GLN A 80 3.39 -0.35 7.78
CA GLN A 80 3.45 -1.81 7.78
C GLN A 80 4.32 -2.32 6.62
N LEU A 81 4.20 -1.73 5.44
CA LEU A 81 5.05 -2.08 4.31
C LEU A 81 6.52 -1.83 4.63
N GLU A 82 6.83 -0.70 5.25
CA GLU A 82 8.21 -0.35 5.63
C GLU A 82 8.76 -1.29 6.68
N GLU A 83 7.98 -1.62 7.72
CA GLU A 83 8.39 -2.52 8.78
C GLU A 83 8.68 -3.94 8.29
N ASN A 84 7.99 -4.36 7.23
CA ASN A 84 8.12 -5.70 6.66
C ASN A 84 8.91 -5.70 5.35
N ALA A 85 9.56 -4.60 5.01
CA ALA A 85 10.33 -4.50 3.77
C ALA A 85 11.53 -5.44 3.77
N VAL A 86 11.90 -5.90 2.58
CA VAL A 86 13.14 -6.66 2.38
C VAL A 86 14.29 -5.66 2.40
N ALA A 87 15.20 -5.87 3.30
CA ALA A 87 16.34 -4.96 3.48
C ALA A 87 17.30 -5.02 2.30
#